data_6b515d2f8c6bf0ca53fc4b86bc7f3d4c
#
_entry.id   6b515d2f8c6bf0ca53fc4b86bc7f3d4c
#
_cell.length_a   1.000
_cell.length_b   1.000
_cell.length_c   1.000
_cell.angle_alpha   90.00
_cell.angle_beta   90.00
_cell.angle_gamma   90.00
#
_symmetry.space_group_name_H-M   'P 1'
#
loop_
_entity.id
_entity.type
_entity.pdbx_description
1 polymer ?
#
loop_
_entity_poly.entity_id
_entity_poly.type
_entity_poly.pdbx_seq_one_letter_code
_entity_poly.pdbx_strand_id
1 'polypeptide(L)'
;MLALRNRLARTLASRTVAPQVCSSFATGPRQNDGTFYEFRTYSLKPSKMNEFLENFKKNVHLRTAHSELIGYWSVEFGGRINKVFHIWKYDNFAHRTAVQKALAKDKEWQEQFLIPNLALIDKQESEITYLVPWCKLEKPPKEVHVLWWNESADSRAAGRHQSHEDPRVVAAVRESVNYLVSQQNVLLIPTSFSPLK
;
A
#
# COMPACT_ATOMS: atom_id res chain seq x y z
N MET A 1 -63.75 -43.41 -16.46
CA MET A 1 -62.40 -43.16 -16.86
C MET A 1 -61.75 -42.17 -15.83
N LEU A 2 -60.94 -42.77 -14.95
CA LEU A 2 -60.28 -42.00 -13.87
C LEU A 2 -58.93 -41.44 -14.36
N ALA A 3 -58.73 -40.13 -14.25
CA ALA A 3 -57.44 -39.51 -14.48
C ALA A 3 -56.72 -39.33 -13.14
N LEU A 4 -55.61 -40.05 -12.93
CA LEU A 4 -54.71 -39.87 -11.78
C LEU A 4 -53.89 -38.56 -11.96
N ARG A 5 -54.06 -37.65 -11.03
CA ARG A 5 -53.15 -36.51 -10.87
C ARG A 5 -51.97 -36.87 -9.96
N ASN A 6 -50.79 -37.08 -10.53
CA ASN A 6 -49.54 -37.17 -9.80
C ASN A 6 -49.11 -35.78 -9.38
N ARG A 7 -49.16 -35.44 -8.10
CA ARG A 7 -48.50 -34.28 -7.48
C ARG A 7 -47.07 -34.67 -7.12
N LEU A 8 -46.13 -34.20 -7.88
CA LEU A 8 -44.72 -34.21 -7.51
C LEU A 8 -44.48 -33.10 -6.46
N ALA A 9 -44.30 -33.51 -5.21
CA ALA A 9 -43.81 -32.65 -4.16
C ALA A 9 -42.33 -32.39 -4.40
N ARG A 10 -42.00 -31.17 -4.85
CA ARG A 10 -40.61 -30.70 -4.88
C ARG A 10 -40.20 -30.32 -3.46
N THR A 11 -39.43 -31.18 -2.83
CA THR A 11 -38.71 -30.84 -1.58
C THR A 11 -37.64 -29.83 -1.92
N LEU A 12 -37.89 -28.57 -1.53
CA LEU A 12 -36.86 -27.51 -1.50
C LEU A 12 -35.90 -27.83 -0.36
N ALA A 13 -34.79 -28.50 -0.70
CA ALA A 13 -33.66 -28.59 0.21
C ALA A 13 -33.08 -27.17 0.39
N SER A 14 -33.38 -26.57 1.53
CA SER A 14 -32.70 -25.36 1.96
C SER A 14 -31.22 -25.67 2.17
N ARG A 15 -30.38 -25.27 1.25
CA ARG A 15 -28.93 -25.23 1.46
C ARG A 15 -28.67 -24.21 2.54
N THR A 16 -28.44 -24.65 3.76
CA THR A 16 -27.79 -23.87 4.79
C THR A 16 -26.39 -23.52 4.28
N VAL A 17 -26.23 -22.31 3.81
CA VAL A 17 -24.89 -21.75 3.55
C VAL A 17 -24.22 -21.67 4.91
N ALA A 18 -23.31 -22.59 5.19
CA ALA A 18 -22.45 -22.48 6.35
C ALA A 18 -21.76 -21.11 6.31
N PRO A 19 -21.70 -20.36 7.42
CA PRO A 19 -20.98 -19.10 7.44
C PRO A 19 -19.55 -19.41 7.03
N GLN A 20 -19.13 -18.79 5.93
CA GLN A 20 -17.75 -18.86 5.45
C GLN A 20 -16.92 -18.18 6.54
N VAL A 21 -16.31 -18.99 7.40
CA VAL A 21 -15.35 -18.51 8.37
C VAL A 21 -14.20 -17.93 7.55
N CYS A 22 -14.16 -16.62 7.43
CA CYS A 22 -12.98 -15.92 6.99
C CYS A 22 -11.90 -16.21 8.02
N SER A 23 -11.19 -17.33 7.83
CA SER A 23 -9.96 -17.59 8.56
C SER A 23 -9.03 -16.43 8.23
N SER A 24 -8.80 -15.57 9.22
CA SER A 24 -7.86 -14.50 9.14
C SER A 24 -6.46 -15.09 9.00
N PHE A 25 -5.97 -15.16 7.77
CA PHE A 25 -4.64 -15.64 7.44
C PHE A 25 -3.57 -14.60 7.79
N ALA A 26 -3.43 -14.30 9.06
CA ALA A 26 -2.27 -13.61 9.58
C ALA A 26 -1.65 -14.54 10.63
N THR A 27 -0.70 -15.34 10.22
CA THR A 27 -0.03 -16.37 11.01
C THR A 27 1.24 -15.86 11.70
N GLY A 28 1.29 -14.60 12.07
CA GLY A 28 2.33 -14.03 12.92
C GLY A 28 1.72 -13.29 14.11
N PRO A 29 2.45 -12.99 15.18
CA PRO A 29 1.97 -12.10 16.22
C PRO A 29 1.64 -10.76 15.53
N ARG A 30 0.34 -10.48 15.37
CA ARG A 30 -0.13 -9.18 14.93
C ARG A 30 0.37 -8.15 15.91
N GLN A 31 0.72 -6.96 15.43
CA GLN A 31 0.73 -5.80 16.28
C GLN A 31 -0.61 -5.74 17.02
N ASN A 32 -0.59 -6.01 18.33
CA ASN A 32 -1.80 -6.06 19.16
C ASN A 32 -2.39 -4.67 19.43
N ASP A 33 -1.72 -3.62 18.97
CA ASP A 33 -2.06 -2.22 19.24
C ASP A 33 -2.97 -1.56 18.20
N GLY A 34 -3.33 -2.28 17.13
CA GLY A 34 -4.18 -1.76 16.06
C GLY A 34 -3.51 -0.78 15.09
N THR A 35 -2.22 -0.47 15.29
CA THR A 35 -1.43 0.43 14.41
C THR A 35 -1.38 -0.11 13.00
N PHE A 36 -1.58 0.76 12.02
CA PHE A 36 -1.41 0.44 10.62
C PHE A 36 -0.78 1.59 9.84
N TYR A 37 -0.35 1.29 8.64
CA TYR A 37 0.30 2.23 7.73
C TYR A 37 -0.54 2.34 6.46
N GLU A 38 -0.95 3.55 6.10
CA GLU A 38 -1.63 3.83 4.85
C GLU A 38 -0.58 4.17 3.80
N PHE A 39 -0.39 3.25 2.85
CA PHE A 39 0.45 3.44 1.68
C PHE A 39 -0.38 4.13 0.59
N ARG A 40 0.02 5.31 0.19
CA ARG A 40 -0.70 6.10 -0.80
C ARG A 40 0.15 6.33 -2.03
N THR A 41 -0.48 6.13 -3.18
CA THR A 41 0.12 6.38 -4.50
C THR A 41 -0.69 7.45 -5.21
N TYR A 42 -0.04 8.54 -5.60
CA TYR A 42 -0.65 9.52 -6.48
C TYR A 42 0.00 9.50 -7.84
N SER A 43 -0.81 9.39 -8.89
CA SER A 43 -0.39 9.66 -10.26
C SER A 43 -0.66 11.14 -10.53
N LEU A 44 0.37 11.87 -10.92
CA LEU A 44 0.32 13.30 -11.20
C LEU A 44 0.29 13.52 -12.72
N LYS A 45 -0.25 14.65 -13.13
CA LYS A 45 -0.15 15.09 -14.52
C LYS A 45 1.32 15.34 -14.87
N PRO A 46 1.84 14.89 -16.03
CA PRO A 46 3.26 14.92 -16.36
C PRO A 46 3.94 16.28 -16.16
N SER A 47 3.30 17.36 -16.57
CA SER A 47 3.84 18.73 -16.45
C SER A 47 3.71 19.31 -15.04
N LYS A 48 3.11 18.58 -14.07
CA LYS A 48 2.69 19.13 -12.77
C LYS A 48 3.44 18.52 -11.57
N MET A 49 4.40 17.65 -11.83
CA MET A 49 5.16 16.97 -10.78
C MET A 49 5.90 17.95 -9.85
N ASN A 50 6.67 18.85 -10.42
CA ASN A 50 7.47 19.81 -9.65
C ASN A 50 6.56 20.79 -8.87
N GLU A 51 5.52 21.29 -9.52
CA GLU A 51 4.54 22.18 -8.88
C GLU A 51 3.88 21.52 -7.68
N PHE A 52 3.46 20.26 -7.83
CA PHE A 52 2.88 19.49 -6.74
C PHE A 52 3.86 19.29 -5.57
N LEU A 53 5.10 18.88 -5.86
CA LEU A 53 6.12 18.63 -4.84
C LEU A 53 6.50 19.91 -4.08
N GLU A 54 6.64 21.02 -4.77
CA GLU A 54 6.94 22.30 -4.12
C GLU A 54 5.76 22.78 -3.26
N ASN A 55 4.53 22.64 -3.74
CA ASN A 55 3.34 22.94 -2.96
C ASN A 55 3.25 22.05 -1.71
N PHE A 56 3.53 20.76 -1.83
CA PHE A 56 3.52 19.86 -0.69
C PHE A 56 4.64 20.19 0.30
N LYS A 57 5.86 20.42 -0.17
CA LYS A 57 7.01 20.82 0.65
C LYS A 57 6.71 22.06 1.49
N LYS A 58 6.06 23.05 0.90
CA LYS A 58 5.66 24.29 1.58
C LYS A 58 4.62 24.03 2.68
N ASN A 59 3.69 23.13 2.45
CA ASN A 59 2.51 22.92 3.28
C ASN A 59 2.50 21.60 4.07
N VAL A 60 3.62 20.83 4.04
CA VAL A 60 3.71 19.52 4.71
C VAL A 60 3.42 19.60 6.21
N HIS A 61 3.82 20.69 6.85
CA HIS A 61 3.60 20.92 8.27
C HIS A 61 2.12 20.94 8.66
N LEU A 62 1.24 21.45 7.80
CA LEU A 62 -0.21 21.45 8.01
C LEU A 62 -0.74 20.00 8.07
N ARG A 63 -0.21 19.14 7.22
CA ARG A 63 -0.63 17.72 7.20
C ARG A 63 -0.02 16.90 8.34
N THR A 64 1.26 17.12 8.66
CA THR A 64 1.96 16.41 9.73
C THR A 64 1.51 16.81 11.13
N ALA A 65 0.85 17.93 11.30
CA ALA A 65 0.17 18.30 12.55
C ALA A 65 -0.94 17.32 12.93
N HIS A 66 -1.49 16.57 11.97
CA HIS A 66 -2.63 15.67 12.18
C HIS A 66 -2.25 14.18 12.21
N SER A 67 -1.17 13.77 11.55
CA SER A 67 -0.70 12.38 11.58
C SER A 67 0.76 12.28 11.18
N GLU A 68 1.40 11.19 11.61
CA GLU A 68 2.81 10.93 11.37
C GLU A 68 3.06 10.55 9.90
N LEU A 69 3.93 11.31 9.23
CA LEU A 69 4.47 10.97 7.92
C LEU A 69 5.70 10.06 8.11
N ILE A 70 5.65 8.86 7.59
CA ILE A 70 6.79 7.91 7.62
C ILE A 70 7.78 8.23 6.52
N GLY A 71 7.31 8.48 5.31
CA GLY A 71 8.17 8.85 4.19
C GLY A 71 7.39 9.32 2.98
N TYR A 72 8.09 10.00 2.08
CA TYR A 72 7.55 10.58 0.85
C TYR A 72 8.58 10.49 -0.27
N TRP A 73 8.24 9.85 -1.36
CA TRP A 73 9.16 9.56 -2.47
C TRP A 73 8.52 9.84 -3.82
N SER A 74 9.35 10.25 -4.77
CA SER A 74 9.03 10.27 -6.19
C SER A 74 9.54 9.01 -6.88
N VAL A 75 8.85 8.58 -7.94
CA VAL A 75 9.29 7.46 -8.78
C VAL A 75 10.31 7.96 -9.78
N GLU A 76 11.50 7.35 -9.77
CA GLU A 76 12.55 7.63 -10.78
C GLU A 76 12.49 6.59 -11.90
N PHE A 77 12.45 5.28 -11.58
CA PHE A 77 12.41 4.19 -12.54
C PHE A 77 11.43 3.09 -12.15
N GLY A 78 11.09 2.24 -13.11
CA GLY A 78 10.38 0.99 -12.84
C GLY A 78 8.87 1.08 -12.91
N GLY A 79 8.35 2.06 -13.65
CA GLY A 79 6.91 2.21 -13.83
C GLY A 79 6.53 3.56 -14.40
N ARG A 80 5.35 4.05 -14.02
CA ARG A 80 4.92 5.41 -14.38
C ARG A 80 5.69 6.41 -13.54
N ILE A 81 6.53 7.23 -14.18
CA ILE A 81 7.46 8.16 -13.52
C ILE A 81 6.79 9.39 -12.89
N ASN A 82 5.57 9.74 -13.30
CA ASN A 82 4.86 10.87 -12.69
C ASN A 82 4.03 10.39 -11.49
N LYS A 83 4.67 9.68 -10.58
CA LYS A 83 4.04 9.17 -9.36
C LYS A 83 4.82 9.59 -8.13
N VAL A 84 4.07 9.77 -7.05
CA VAL A 84 4.63 9.90 -5.70
C VAL A 84 4.05 8.79 -4.83
N PHE A 85 4.89 8.27 -3.95
CA PHE A 85 4.51 7.35 -2.89
C PHE A 85 4.69 8.03 -1.54
N HIS A 86 3.75 7.82 -0.64
CA HIS A 86 3.89 8.30 0.74
C HIS A 86 3.18 7.38 1.72
N ILE A 87 3.73 7.30 2.92
CA ILE A 87 3.24 6.42 3.98
C ILE A 87 2.87 7.25 5.20
N TRP A 88 1.66 7.03 5.70
CA TRP A 88 1.11 7.66 6.89
C TRP A 88 0.81 6.61 7.94
N LYS A 89 1.23 6.88 9.19
CA LYS A 89 0.95 6.00 10.33
C LYS A 89 -0.31 6.45 11.06
N TYR A 90 -1.09 5.47 11.48
CA TYR A 90 -2.28 5.66 12.30
C TYR A 90 -2.32 4.59 13.39
N ASP A 91 -2.73 4.99 14.60
CA ASP A 91 -2.84 4.06 15.74
C ASP A 91 -3.96 3.04 15.55
N ASN A 92 -5.02 3.44 14.83
CA ASN A 92 -6.18 2.60 14.49
C ASN A 92 -7.09 3.31 13.47
N PHE A 93 -8.13 2.64 13.02
CA PHE A 93 -9.10 3.20 12.06
C PHE A 93 -9.90 4.39 12.61
N ALA A 94 -10.19 4.42 13.93
CA ALA A 94 -10.86 5.56 14.56
C ALA A 94 -9.97 6.80 14.53
N HIS A 95 -8.67 6.66 14.84
CA HIS A 95 -7.68 7.72 14.71
C HIS A 95 -7.63 8.26 13.28
N ARG A 96 -7.53 7.37 12.27
CA ARG A 96 -7.56 7.80 10.86
C ARG A 96 -8.82 8.61 10.52
N THR A 97 -9.98 8.13 10.98
CA THR A 97 -11.25 8.82 10.74
C THR A 97 -11.27 10.21 11.39
N ALA A 98 -10.74 10.33 12.61
CA ALA A 98 -10.63 11.62 13.30
C ALA A 98 -9.70 12.58 12.53
N VAL A 99 -8.55 12.10 12.08
CA VAL A 99 -7.60 12.87 11.25
C VAL A 99 -8.26 13.36 9.97
N GLN A 100 -8.98 12.50 9.24
CA GLN A 100 -9.66 12.90 8.00
C GLN A 100 -10.74 13.99 8.27
N LYS A 101 -11.49 13.85 9.36
CA LYS A 101 -12.47 14.86 9.77
C LYS A 101 -11.82 16.19 10.19
N ALA A 102 -10.67 16.14 10.85
CA ALA A 102 -9.90 17.32 11.21
C ALA A 102 -9.38 18.07 9.97
N LEU A 103 -8.75 17.35 9.04
CA LEU A 103 -8.27 17.90 7.77
C LEU A 103 -9.38 18.49 6.89
N ALA A 104 -10.57 17.89 6.92
CA ALA A 104 -11.72 18.43 6.18
C ALA A 104 -12.21 19.78 6.76
N LYS A 105 -11.90 20.06 8.02
CA LYS A 105 -12.26 21.33 8.71
C LYS A 105 -11.11 22.33 8.76
N ASP A 106 -9.90 21.88 8.50
CA ASP A 106 -8.70 22.71 8.50
C ASP A 106 -8.69 23.60 7.25
N LYS A 107 -9.04 24.87 7.42
CA LYS A 107 -9.13 25.82 6.31
C LYS A 107 -7.75 26.07 5.64
N GLU A 108 -6.70 26.13 6.42
CA GLU A 108 -5.35 26.34 5.88
C GLU A 108 -4.95 25.16 4.99
N TRP A 109 -5.14 23.94 5.45
CA TRP A 109 -4.90 22.74 4.65
C TRP A 109 -5.73 22.72 3.37
N GLN A 110 -7.04 23.04 3.47
CA GLN A 110 -7.95 23.05 2.33
C GLN A 110 -7.55 24.09 1.28
N GLU A 111 -7.35 25.32 1.71
CA GLU A 111 -7.12 26.48 0.81
C GLU A 111 -5.69 26.53 0.27
N GLN A 112 -4.68 26.25 1.11
CA GLN A 112 -3.28 26.37 0.71
C GLN A 112 -2.74 25.15 0.00
N PHE A 113 -3.29 23.95 0.29
CA PHE A 113 -2.79 22.73 -0.32
C PHE A 113 -3.85 21.93 -1.07
N LEU A 114 -4.93 21.47 -0.42
CA LEU A 114 -5.78 20.45 -1.01
C LEU A 114 -6.46 20.94 -2.28
N ILE A 115 -7.19 22.04 -2.21
CA ILE A 115 -7.97 22.55 -3.34
C ILE A 115 -7.08 22.88 -4.56
N PRO A 116 -5.97 23.63 -4.41
CA PRO A 116 -5.09 23.92 -5.56
C PRO A 116 -4.46 22.68 -6.17
N ASN A 117 -4.15 21.67 -5.35
CA ASN A 117 -3.41 20.51 -5.82
C ASN A 117 -4.30 19.40 -6.39
N LEU A 118 -5.62 19.39 -6.14
CA LEU A 118 -6.53 18.43 -6.76
C LEU A 118 -6.46 18.43 -8.28
N ALA A 119 -6.31 19.62 -8.89
CA ALA A 119 -6.19 19.76 -10.33
C ALA A 119 -4.89 19.18 -10.93
N LEU A 120 -3.86 18.95 -10.10
CA LEU A 120 -2.56 18.41 -10.49
C LEU A 120 -2.53 16.89 -10.47
N ILE A 121 -3.48 16.27 -9.76
CA ILE A 121 -3.57 14.82 -9.56
C ILE A 121 -4.46 14.21 -10.63
N ASP A 122 -4.01 13.13 -11.23
CA ASP A 122 -4.76 12.31 -12.18
C ASP A 122 -5.48 11.15 -11.47
N LYS A 123 -4.76 10.44 -10.57
CA LYS A 123 -5.27 9.29 -9.84
C LYS A 123 -4.70 9.21 -8.42
N GLN A 124 -5.52 8.75 -7.48
CA GLN A 124 -5.12 8.46 -6.11
C GLN A 124 -5.45 7.01 -5.77
N GLU A 125 -4.50 6.32 -5.17
CA GLU A 125 -4.66 4.95 -4.66
C GLU A 125 -4.26 4.94 -3.20
N SER A 126 -4.90 4.09 -2.41
CA SER A 126 -4.64 3.95 -0.98
C SER A 126 -4.74 2.47 -0.59
N GLU A 127 -3.71 1.98 0.08
CA GLU A 127 -3.62 0.62 0.56
C GLU A 127 -3.32 0.63 2.06
N ILE A 128 -3.90 -0.31 2.79
CA ILE A 128 -3.66 -0.47 4.22
C ILE A 128 -2.65 -1.58 4.39
N THR A 129 -1.54 -1.25 5.02
CA THR A 129 -0.46 -2.18 5.30
C THR A 129 -0.19 -2.28 6.80
N TYR A 130 0.26 -3.44 7.22
CA TYR A 130 0.70 -3.70 8.59
C TYR A 130 2.16 -4.10 8.55
N LEU A 131 2.92 -3.70 9.55
CA LEU A 131 4.27 -4.24 9.72
C LEU A 131 4.16 -5.75 9.92
N VAL A 132 4.92 -6.47 9.13
CA VAL A 132 5.04 -7.91 9.27
C VAL A 132 6.15 -8.15 10.29
N PRO A 133 5.84 -8.51 11.55
CA PRO A 133 6.86 -9.03 12.45
C PRO A 133 7.39 -10.31 11.79
N TRP A 134 8.68 -10.40 11.64
CA TRP A 134 9.42 -11.38 10.86
C TRP A 134 8.75 -12.74 10.82
N CYS A 135 8.18 -13.03 9.70
CA CYS A 135 7.32 -14.14 9.46
C CYS A 135 8.08 -15.44 9.33
N LYS A 136 7.60 -16.41 10.07
CA LYS A 136 7.47 -17.75 9.50
C LYS A 136 6.16 -17.73 8.71
N LEU A 137 6.23 -17.36 7.43
CA LEU A 137 5.07 -17.36 6.54
C LEU A 137 4.76 -18.82 6.15
N GLU A 138 3.66 -19.32 6.64
CA GLU A 138 3.10 -20.56 6.08
C GLU A 138 2.32 -20.31 4.79
N LYS A 139 1.77 -19.11 4.60
CA LYS A 139 1.19 -18.64 3.33
C LYS A 139 1.51 -17.17 3.12
N PRO A 140 2.08 -16.78 1.97
CA PRO A 140 2.36 -15.38 1.68
C PRO A 140 1.06 -14.59 1.56
N PRO A 141 1.04 -13.31 2.01
CA PRO A 141 -0.04 -12.39 1.71
C PRO A 141 -0.19 -12.24 0.20
N LYS A 142 -1.37 -11.81 -0.27
CA LYS A 142 -1.62 -11.62 -1.70
C LYS A 142 -0.68 -10.61 -2.34
N GLU A 143 -0.20 -9.66 -1.55
CA GLU A 143 0.67 -8.59 -2.00
C GLU A 143 1.63 -8.19 -0.87
N VAL A 144 2.91 -7.99 -1.21
CA VAL A 144 3.98 -7.60 -0.27
C VAL A 144 4.73 -6.42 -0.86
N HIS A 145 4.81 -5.33 -0.10
CA HIS A 145 5.69 -4.21 -0.39
C HIS A 145 6.97 -4.35 0.42
N VAL A 146 8.12 -4.33 -0.27
CA VAL A 146 9.44 -4.38 0.37
C VAL A 146 10.21 -3.12 -0.01
N LEU A 147 10.61 -2.34 1.00
CA LEU A 147 11.47 -1.19 0.83
C LEU A 147 12.92 -1.60 1.11
N TRP A 148 13.78 -1.42 0.12
CA TRP A 148 15.21 -1.65 0.23
C TRP A 148 15.94 -0.32 0.20
N TRP A 149 16.83 -0.12 1.17
CA TRP A 149 17.71 1.04 1.21
C TRP A 149 18.97 0.76 0.42
N ASN A 150 19.34 1.70 -0.45
CA ASN A 150 20.59 1.68 -1.18
C ASN A 150 21.17 3.09 -1.22
N GLU A 151 22.47 3.23 -1.09
CA GLU A 151 23.14 4.54 -1.16
C GLU A 151 23.00 5.20 -2.53
N SER A 152 22.94 4.39 -3.58
CA SER A 152 22.77 4.83 -4.97
C SER A 152 22.15 3.72 -5.83
N ALA A 153 21.73 4.07 -7.03
CA ALA A 153 21.31 3.10 -8.04
C ALA A 153 22.46 2.15 -8.44
N ASP A 154 23.68 2.67 -8.49
CA ASP A 154 24.87 1.89 -8.85
C ASP A 154 25.24 0.92 -7.73
N SER A 155 25.19 1.34 -6.45
CA SER A 155 25.43 0.42 -5.32
C SER A 155 24.41 -0.72 -5.28
N ARG A 156 23.15 -0.41 -5.61
CA ARG A 156 22.11 -1.43 -5.76
C ARG A 156 22.40 -2.40 -6.91
N ALA A 157 22.84 -1.90 -8.06
CA ALA A 157 23.20 -2.74 -9.21
C ALA A 157 24.38 -3.65 -8.88
N ALA A 158 25.42 -3.12 -8.25
CA ALA A 158 26.60 -3.89 -7.81
C ALA A 158 26.23 -4.96 -6.79
N GLY A 159 25.42 -4.61 -5.77
CA GLY A 159 24.96 -5.57 -4.76
C GLY A 159 24.13 -6.70 -5.35
N ARG A 160 23.27 -6.40 -6.34
CA ARG A 160 22.53 -7.44 -7.07
C ARG A 160 23.44 -8.33 -7.89
N HIS A 161 24.42 -7.76 -8.57
CA HIS A 161 25.40 -8.55 -9.32
C HIS A 161 26.13 -9.53 -8.40
N GLN A 162 26.66 -9.04 -7.28
CA GLN A 162 27.33 -9.88 -6.29
C GLN A 162 26.41 -10.96 -5.70
N SER A 163 25.11 -10.64 -5.47
CA SER A 163 24.14 -11.61 -4.98
C SER A 163 23.94 -12.79 -5.92
N HIS A 164 24.06 -12.58 -7.23
CA HIS A 164 23.94 -13.64 -8.24
C HIS A 164 25.13 -14.59 -8.26
N GLU A 165 26.24 -14.22 -7.62
CA GLU A 165 27.43 -15.07 -7.47
C GLU A 165 27.35 -15.96 -6.22
N ASP A 166 26.47 -15.66 -5.25
CA ASP A 166 26.26 -16.48 -4.06
C ASP A 166 25.25 -17.62 -4.35
N PRO A 167 25.68 -18.90 -4.34
CA PRO A 167 24.79 -20.02 -4.63
C PRO A 167 23.58 -20.12 -3.68
N ARG A 168 23.71 -19.65 -2.43
CA ARG A 168 22.63 -19.67 -1.44
C ARG A 168 21.54 -18.67 -1.81
N VAL A 169 21.94 -17.47 -2.25
CA VAL A 169 21.01 -16.44 -2.72
C VAL A 169 20.31 -16.90 -3.98
N VAL A 170 21.07 -17.45 -4.93
CA VAL A 170 20.51 -17.99 -6.18
C VAL A 170 19.49 -19.10 -5.91
N ALA A 171 19.78 -20.01 -4.99
CA ALA A 171 18.85 -21.08 -4.62
C ALA A 171 17.56 -20.52 -3.99
N ALA A 172 17.70 -19.59 -3.04
CA ALA A 172 16.54 -18.94 -2.39
C ALA A 172 15.67 -18.16 -3.39
N VAL A 173 16.29 -17.42 -4.33
CA VAL A 173 15.55 -16.70 -5.38
C VAL A 173 14.81 -17.67 -6.30
N ARG A 174 15.46 -18.75 -6.75
CA ARG A 174 14.80 -19.77 -7.59
C ARG A 174 13.62 -20.42 -6.91
N GLU A 175 13.73 -20.70 -5.61
CA GLU A 175 12.61 -21.22 -4.83
C GLU A 175 11.48 -20.20 -4.70
N SER A 176 11.82 -18.93 -4.40
CA SER A 176 10.83 -17.87 -4.20
C SER A 176 9.97 -17.57 -5.43
N VAL A 177 10.52 -17.77 -6.65
CA VAL A 177 9.78 -17.55 -7.90
C VAL A 177 8.52 -18.44 -7.99
N ASN A 178 8.54 -19.63 -7.38
CA ASN A 178 7.38 -20.53 -7.37
C ASN A 178 6.18 -19.97 -6.60
N TYR A 179 6.40 -18.97 -5.75
CA TYR A 179 5.38 -18.32 -4.93
C TYR A 179 4.94 -16.95 -5.47
N LEU A 180 5.60 -16.46 -6.52
CA LEU A 180 5.32 -15.14 -7.10
C LEU A 180 4.39 -15.26 -8.30
N VAL A 181 3.29 -14.51 -8.27
CA VAL A 181 2.42 -14.31 -9.45
C VAL A 181 2.99 -13.22 -10.34
N SER A 182 3.49 -12.15 -9.74
CA SER A 182 4.16 -11.03 -10.42
C SER A 182 5.11 -10.33 -9.47
N GLN A 183 6.10 -9.65 -10.00
CA GLN A 183 7.01 -8.79 -9.26
C GLN A 183 7.23 -7.49 -10.01
N GLN A 184 7.06 -6.37 -9.33
CA GLN A 184 7.38 -5.05 -9.85
C GLN A 184 8.42 -4.38 -8.96
N ASN A 185 9.47 -3.84 -9.56
CA ASN A 185 10.49 -3.06 -8.85
C ASN A 185 10.39 -1.61 -9.30
N VAL A 186 10.42 -0.71 -8.34
CA VAL A 186 10.38 0.74 -8.57
C VAL A 186 11.54 1.37 -7.81
N LEU A 187 12.30 2.25 -8.46
CA LEU A 187 13.28 3.08 -7.79
C LEU A 187 12.59 4.34 -7.28
N LEU A 188 12.66 4.54 -5.98
CA LEU A 188 12.08 5.68 -5.27
C LEU A 188 13.20 6.62 -4.82
N ILE A 189 13.02 7.90 -5.07
CA ILE A 189 13.91 8.95 -4.55
C ILE A 189 13.16 9.70 -3.44
N PRO A 190 13.73 9.75 -2.22
CA PRO A 190 13.10 10.50 -1.14
C PRO A 190 13.07 11.99 -1.46
N THR A 191 11.93 12.61 -1.19
CA THR A 191 11.79 14.07 -1.33
C THR A 191 12.56 14.78 -0.21
N SER A 192 12.87 16.07 -0.41
CA SER A 192 13.63 16.86 0.57
C SER A 192 12.95 16.94 1.95
N PHE A 193 11.65 16.82 2.01
CA PHE A 193 10.83 16.85 3.22
C PHE A 193 10.45 15.47 3.74
N SER A 194 10.90 14.38 3.10
CA SER A 194 10.64 13.02 3.59
C SER A 194 11.40 12.77 4.89
N PRO A 195 10.75 12.24 5.95
CA PRO A 195 11.44 11.81 7.16
C PRO A 195 12.45 10.69 6.91
N LEU A 196 12.07 9.72 6.08
CA LEU A 196 12.97 8.67 5.61
C LEU A 196 13.72 9.14 4.35
N LYS A 197 15.06 9.12 4.43
CA LYS A 197 15.98 9.53 3.36
C LYS A 197 16.58 8.31 2.69
#